data_55f92f5ad79dc736246d15d4e8a0192f
#
_entry.id   55f92f5ad79dc736246d15d4e8a0192f
#
_cell.length_a   1.000
_cell.length_b   1.000
_cell.length_c   1.000
_cell.angle_alpha   90.00
_cell.angle_beta   90.00
_cell.angle_gamma   90.00
#
_symmetry.space_group_name_H-M   'P 1'
#
loop_
_entity.id
_entity.type
_entity.pdbx_description
1 polymer ?
#
loop_
_entity_poly.entity_id
_entity_poly.type
_entity_poly.pdbx_seq_one_letter_code
_entity_poly.pdbx_strand_id
1 'polypeptide(L)'
;MFNYLFNINPFFKFITVIVLALALTFTSSPWLNLGVFLTCILLLITGSNKIISALKFCTPILLMAVGLYVSGVNFGGNQQSGLFLATRILAFAGFGMVFSLTTEPYAFMKSLRTDARLPRKFAYGILCAFNLVPYIRQEYNSARLALAVRGVRVRVFSLKPLFSMLVNSVRWSEMLSMAMQSKGFHEE
;
A
#
# COMPACT_ATOMS: atom_id res chain seq x y z
N MET A 1 20.35 -3.09 -15.96
CA MET A 1 20.27 -1.91 -15.09
C MET A 1 19.13 -2.00 -14.07
N PHE A 2 18.00 -2.63 -14.37
CA PHE A 2 16.82 -2.71 -13.49
C PHE A 2 16.91 -3.72 -12.34
N ASN A 3 17.70 -4.81 -12.48
CA ASN A 3 17.96 -5.70 -11.35
C ASN A 3 18.66 -5.00 -10.17
N TYR A 4 19.34 -3.88 -10.41
CA TYR A 4 19.93 -3.08 -9.34
C TYR A 4 18.87 -2.34 -8.50
N LEU A 5 17.77 -1.84 -9.11
CA LEU A 5 16.70 -1.19 -8.36
C LEU A 5 15.90 -2.18 -7.49
N PHE A 6 15.81 -3.44 -7.91
CA PHE A 6 15.20 -4.49 -7.07
C PHE A 6 16.09 -4.91 -5.90
N ASN A 7 17.41 -4.84 -6.05
CA ASN A 7 18.40 -5.22 -5.03
C ASN A 7 18.76 -4.11 -4.02
N ILE A 8 18.29 -2.86 -4.23
CA ILE A 8 18.50 -1.80 -3.24
C ILE A 8 17.60 -2.07 -2.05
N ASN A 9 18.13 -1.92 -0.84
CA ASN A 9 17.37 -2.06 0.40
C ASN A 9 16.05 -1.27 0.34
N PRO A 10 14.90 -1.91 0.58
CA PRO A 10 13.60 -1.25 0.48
C PRO A 10 13.44 -0.02 1.38
N PHE A 11 14.18 0.04 2.49
CA PHE A 11 14.23 1.17 3.39
C PHE A 11 14.81 2.43 2.74
N PHE A 12 15.95 2.30 2.03
CA PHE A 12 16.55 3.45 1.33
C PHE A 12 15.66 3.95 0.18
N LYS A 13 14.97 3.05 -0.54
CA LYS A 13 13.98 3.45 -1.54
C LYS A 13 12.85 4.28 -0.92
N PHE A 14 12.35 3.86 0.22
CA PHE A 14 11.29 4.55 0.94
C PHE A 14 11.72 5.96 1.34
N ILE A 15 12.92 6.10 1.91
CA ILE A 15 13.49 7.40 2.27
C ILE A 15 13.65 8.28 1.01
N THR A 16 14.19 7.73 -0.07
CA THR A 16 14.36 8.48 -1.33
C THR A 16 13.04 9.00 -1.87
N VAL A 17 11.99 8.17 -1.86
CA VAL A 17 10.64 8.58 -2.29
C VAL A 17 10.09 9.69 -1.40
N ILE A 18 10.27 9.61 -0.08
CA ILE A 18 9.83 10.66 0.86
C ILE A 18 10.58 11.97 0.60
N VAL A 19 11.90 11.91 0.46
CA VAL A 19 12.73 13.11 0.21
C VAL A 19 12.33 13.77 -1.10
N LEU A 20 12.14 12.98 -2.17
CA LEU A 20 11.69 13.51 -3.45
C LEU A 20 10.28 14.08 -3.38
N ALA A 21 9.36 13.44 -2.66
CA ALA A 21 8.01 13.95 -2.44
C ALA A 21 8.01 15.28 -1.67
N LEU A 22 8.85 15.40 -0.64
CA LEU A 22 9.04 16.65 0.10
C LEU A 22 9.65 17.74 -0.79
N ALA A 23 10.66 17.44 -1.58
CA ALA A 23 11.27 18.39 -2.51
C ALA A 23 10.25 18.92 -3.53
N LEU A 24 9.38 18.04 -4.08
CA LEU A 24 8.30 18.47 -4.97
C LEU A 24 7.26 19.35 -4.27
N THR A 25 7.06 19.19 -2.96
CA THR A 25 6.12 20.01 -2.21
C THR A 25 6.53 21.47 -2.18
N PHE A 26 7.83 21.76 -2.16
CA PHE A 26 8.37 23.13 -2.21
C PHE A 26 8.39 23.73 -3.62
N THR A 27 8.19 22.91 -4.64
CA THR A 27 8.21 23.37 -6.02
C THR A 27 6.81 23.79 -6.48
N SER A 28 6.67 25.01 -6.96
CA SER A 28 5.40 25.58 -7.44
C SER A 28 5.19 25.44 -8.96
N SER A 29 6.06 24.72 -9.68
CA SER A 29 5.99 24.60 -11.13
C SER A 29 5.19 23.38 -11.57
N PRO A 30 4.07 23.53 -12.33
CA PRO A 30 3.27 22.40 -12.81
C PRO A 30 4.02 21.54 -13.84
N TRP A 31 4.94 22.15 -14.63
CA TRP A 31 5.72 21.42 -15.63
C TRP A 31 6.71 20.43 -15.02
N LEU A 32 7.32 20.76 -13.88
CA LEU A 32 8.19 19.85 -13.16
C LEU A 32 7.43 18.64 -12.61
N ASN A 33 6.23 18.83 -12.07
CA ASN A 33 5.39 17.74 -11.58
C ASN A 33 5.02 16.77 -12.70
N LEU A 34 4.68 17.29 -13.87
CA LEU A 34 4.35 16.48 -15.04
C LEU A 34 5.58 15.72 -15.57
N GLY A 35 6.75 16.36 -15.58
CA GLY A 35 8.02 15.73 -15.93
C GLY A 35 8.37 14.56 -15.01
N VAL A 36 8.19 14.74 -13.70
CA VAL A 36 8.40 13.67 -12.70
C VAL A 36 7.42 12.50 -12.91
N PHE A 37 6.15 12.79 -13.18
CA PHE A 37 5.19 11.73 -13.48
C PHE A 37 5.57 10.93 -14.72
N LEU A 38 5.99 11.60 -15.80
CA LEU A 38 6.46 10.94 -17.02
C LEU A 38 7.71 10.10 -16.76
N THR A 39 8.67 10.57 -15.99
CA THR A 39 9.86 9.78 -15.63
C THR A 39 9.50 8.57 -14.78
N CYS A 40 8.54 8.67 -13.86
CA CYS A 40 8.05 7.51 -13.10
C CYS A 40 7.38 6.47 -14.01
N ILE A 41 6.56 6.89 -14.96
CA ILE A 41 5.93 5.98 -15.94
C ILE A 41 7.01 5.31 -16.80
N LEU A 42 7.98 6.07 -17.31
CA LEU A 42 9.06 5.55 -18.13
C LEU A 42 9.90 4.52 -17.37
N LEU A 43 10.19 4.78 -16.10
CA LEU A 43 10.84 3.82 -15.22
C LEU A 43 10.01 2.53 -15.03
N LEU A 44 8.70 2.63 -14.91
CA LEU A 44 7.83 1.46 -14.79
C LEU A 44 7.75 0.63 -16.07
N ILE A 45 7.66 1.28 -17.23
CA ILE A 45 7.62 0.61 -18.54
C ILE A 45 8.93 -0.12 -18.80
N THR A 46 10.06 0.51 -18.49
CA THR A 46 11.38 -0.07 -18.75
C THR A 46 11.70 -1.21 -17.80
N GLY A 47 11.12 -1.24 -16.59
CA GLY A 47 11.53 -2.15 -15.50
C GLY A 47 10.62 -3.32 -15.21
N SER A 48 9.44 -3.35 -15.70
CA SER A 48 8.46 -4.35 -15.30
C SER A 48 7.72 -4.94 -16.49
N ASN A 49 7.73 -6.28 -16.62
CA ASN A 49 6.79 -7.02 -17.47
C ASN A 49 5.32 -6.87 -17.00
N LYS A 50 5.05 -6.03 -16.00
CA LYS A 50 3.72 -5.78 -15.42
C LYS A 50 3.06 -4.50 -15.96
N ILE A 51 3.26 -4.19 -17.24
CA ILE A 51 2.70 -3.01 -17.93
C ILE A 51 1.18 -2.95 -17.73
N ILE A 52 0.50 -4.10 -17.81
CA ILE A 52 -0.96 -4.21 -17.61
C ILE A 52 -1.37 -3.78 -16.20
N SER A 53 -0.57 -4.12 -15.18
CA SER A 53 -0.84 -3.69 -13.81
C SER A 53 -0.62 -2.20 -13.63
N ALA A 54 0.44 -1.64 -14.20
CA ALA A 54 0.69 -0.20 -14.18
C ALA A 54 -0.45 0.57 -14.87
N LEU A 55 -0.95 0.07 -16.00
CA LEU A 55 -2.06 0.69 -16.73
C LEU A 55 -3.37 0.67 -15.93
N LYS A 56 -3.66 -0.43 -15.23
CA LYS A 56 -4.83 -0.54 -14.34
C LYS A 56 -4.80 0.45 -13.18
N PHE A 57 -3.61 0.71 -12.63
CA PHE A 57 -3.45 1.71 -11.56
C PHE A 57 -3.48 3.15 -12.09
N CYS A 58 -3.06 3.38 -13.34
CA CYS A 58 -3.04 4.70 -13.95
C CYS A 58 -4.46 5.25 -14.21
N THR A 59 -5.42 4.36 -14.56
CA THR A 59 -6.80 4.77 -14.90
C THR A 59 -7.51 5.53 -13.76
N PRO A 60 -7.59 5.04 -12.51
CA PRO A 60 -8.26 5.76 -11.43
C PRO A 60 -7.52 7.04 -11.03
N ILE A 61 -6.20 7.09 -11.17
CA ILE A 61 -5.39 8.28 -10.88
C ILE A 61 -5.67 9.38 -11.90
N LEU A 62 -5.74 9.04 -13.19
CA LEU A 62 -6.12 9.97 -14.24
C LEU A 62 -7.53 10.54 -14.03
N LEU A 63 -8.48 9.68 -13.68
CA LEU A 63 -9.85 10.10 -13.39
C LEU A 63 -9.89 11.08 -12.21
N MET A 64 -9.12 10.84 -11.15
CA MET A 64 -9.01 11.73 -10.00
C MET A 64 -8.34 13.06 -10.36
N ALA A 65 -7.30 13.04 -11.20
CA ALA A 65 -6.62 14.25 -11.67
C ALA A 65 -7.53 15.14 -12.53
N VAL A 66 -8.32 14.52 -13.41
CA VAL A 66 -9.34 15.25 -14.23
C VAL A 66 -10.41 15.83 -13.32
N GLY A 67 -10.90 15.10 -12.32
CA GLY A 67 -11.88 15.60 -11.36
C GLY A 67 -11.38 16.83 -10.60
N LEU A 68 -10.12 16.81 -10.18
CA LEU A 68 -9.50 17.96 -9.49
C LEU A 68 -9.28 19.16 -10.43
N TYR A 69 -8.91 18.91 -11.67
CA TYR A 69 -8.80 19.97 -12.67
C TYR A 69 -10.14 20.67 -12.88
N VAL A 70 -11.21 19.89 -13.12
CA VAL A 70 -12.57 20.41 -13.29
C VAL A 70 -13.05 21.15 -12.04
N SER A 71 -12.79 20.62 -10.86
CA SER A 71 -13.13 21.26 -9.58
C SER A 71 -12.37 22.59 -9.41
N GLY A 72 -11.08 22.62 -9.73
CA GLY A 72 -10.25 23.82 -9.62
C GLY A 72 -10.70 24.92 -10.57
N VAL A 73 -11.15 24.56 -11.78
CA VAL A 73 -11.68 25.52 -12.76
C VAL A 73 -13.05 26.07 -12.33
N ASN A 74 -13.96 25.19 -11.86
CA ASN A 74 -15.34 25.60 -11.53
C ASN A 74 -15.47 26.30 -10.18
N PHE A 75 -14.69 25.90 -9.17
CA PHE A 75 -14.81 26.42 -7.81
C PHE A 75 -13.61 27.31 -7.40
N GLY A 76 -12.45 27.14 -8.01
CA GLY A 76 -11.22 27.84 -7.62
C GLY A 76 -10.98 29.18 -8.33
N GLY A 77 -11.78 29.54 -9.33
CA GLY A 77 -11.66 30.82 -10.07
C GLY A 77 -10.36 31.03 -10.86
N ASN A 78 -9.41 30.10 -10.77
CA ASN A 78 -8.09 30.21 -11.40
C ASN A 78 -7.68 28.89 -12.06
N GLN A 79 -7.62 28.86 -13.38
CA GLN A 79 -7.22 27.67 -14.17
C GLN A 79 -5.82 27.16 -13.77
N GLN A 80 -4.92 28.05 -13.38
CA GLN A 80 -3.57 27.70 -12.97
C GLN A 80 -3.54 26.89 -11.67
N SER A 81 -4.43 27.18 -10.72
CA SER A 81 -4.53 26.43 -9.45
C SER A 81 -5.03 25.01 -9.67
N GLY A 82 -6.03 24.83 -10.56
CA GLY A 82 -6.55 23.50 -10.92
C GLY A 82 -5.51 22.64 -11.62
N LEU A 83 -4.77 23.21 -12.57
CA LEU A 83 -3.67 22.53 -13.26
C LEU A 83 -2.55 22.13 -12.29
N PHE A 84 -2.18 23.02 -11.39
CA PHE A 84 -1.13 22.74 -10.40
C PHE A 84 -1.51 21.58 -9.47
N LEU A 85 -2.73 21.57 -8.94
CA LEU A 85 -3.21 20.50 -8.07
C LEU A 85 -3.32 19.16 -8.81
N ALA A 86 -3.83 19.14 -10.04
CA ALA A 86 -3.95 17.94 -10.84
C ALA A 86 -2.58 17.33 -11.17
N THR A 87 -1.61 18.14 -11.60
CA THR A 87 -0.26 17.67 -11.91
C THR A 87 0.48 17.20 -10.66
N ARG A 88 0.25 17.82 -9.51
CA ARG A 88 0.86 17.44 -8.23
C ARG A 88 0.39 16.06 -7.77
N ILE A 89 -0.91 15.78 -7.85
CA ILE A 89 -1.45 14.45 -7.53
C ILE A 89 -0.91 13.39 -8.47
N LEU A 90 -0.79 13.68 -9.76
CA LEU A 90 -0.17 12.76 -10.72
C LEU A 90 1.28 12.42 -10.33
N ALA A 91 2.08 13.41 -9.93
CA ALA A 91 3.45 13.19 -9.51
C ALA A 91 3.55 12.31 -8.25
N PHE A 92 2.75 12.60 -7.22
CA PHE A 92 2.73 11.77 -6.00
C PHE A 92 2.22 10.36 -6.24
N ALA A 93 1.20 10.21 -7.08
CA ALA A 93 0.70 8.91 -7.48
C ALA A 93 1.75 8.12 -8.26
N GLY A 94 2.54 8.78 -9.12
CA GLY A 94 3.67 8.18 -9.81
C GLY A 94 4.70 7.60 -8.85
N PHE A 95 5.10 8.34 -7.82
CA PHE A 95 6.01 7.83 -6.78
C PHE A 95 5.43 6.63 -6.03
N GLY A 96 4.16 6.71 -5.63
CA GLY A 96 3.47 5.60 -4.97
C GLY A 96 3.42 4.34 -5.83
N MET A 97 3.16 4.50 -7.14
CA MET A 97 3.18 3.38 -8.10
C MET A 97 4.55 2.74 -8.21
N VAL A 98 5.61 3.54 -8.42
CA VAL A 98 6.98 3.04 -8.52
C VAL A 98 7.34 2.27 -7.26
N PHE A 99 7.08 2.83 -6.09
CA PHE A 99 7.36 2.16 -4.81
C PHE A 99 6.57 0.86 -4.65
N SER A 100 5.25 0.89 -4.87
CA SER A 100 4.36 -0.28 -4.69
C SER A 100 4.67 -1.43 -5.64
N LEU A 101 5.03 -1.15 -6.89
CA LEU A 101 5.33 -2.19 -7.88
C LEU A 101 6.76 -2.73 -7.79
N THR A 102 7.70 -1.95 -7.25
CA THR A 102 9.12 -2.33 -7.13
C THR A 102 9.50 -2.90 -5.78
N THR A 103 8.62 -2.82 -4.77
CA THR A 103 8.96 -3.23 -3.41
C THR A 103 8.01 -4.32 -2.92
N GLU A 104 8.56 -5.46 -2.50
CA GLU A 104 7.78 -6.50 -1.83
C GLU A 104 7.47 -6.08 -0.39
N PRO A 105 6.19 -6.16 0.06
CA PRO A 105 5.81 -5.77 1.42
C PRO A 105 6.60 -6.50 2.51
N TYR A 106 6.87 -7.79 2.31
CA TYR A 106 7.63 -8.59 3.27
C TYR A 106 9.11 -8.16 3.37
N ALA A 107 9.75 -7.91 2.22
CA ALA A 107 11.13 -7.42 2.16
C ALA A 107 11.25 -6.02 2.79
N PHE A 108 10.25 -5.16 2.56
CA PHE A 108 10.17 -3.84 3.19
C PHE A 108 10.09 -3.92 4.72
N MET A 109 9.24 -4.79 5.26
CA MET A 109 9.13 -4.99 6.71
C MET A 109 10.42 -5.53 7.33
N LYS A 110 11.09 -6.45 6.63
CA LYS A 110 12.39 -6.98 7.06
C LYS A 110 13.45 -5.88 7.12
N SER A 111 13.51 -5.02 6.10
CA SER A 111 14.46 -3.89 6.07
C SER A 111 14.12 -2.82 7.11
N LEU A 112 12.84 -2.56 7.36
CA LEU A 112 12.41 -1.63 8.41
C LEU A 112 12.84 -2.09 9.81
N ARG A 113 12.82 -3.41 10.04
CA ARG A 113 13.32 -3.98 11.31
C ARG A 113 14.83 -3.81 11.45
N THR A 114 15.60 -4.07 10.39
CA THR A 114 17.08 -4.04 10.45
C THR A 114 17.63 -2.63 10.44
N ASP A 115 17.10 -1.76 9.58
CA ASP A 115 17.69 -0.46 9.28
C ASP A 115 17.10 0.68 10.12
N ALA A 116 15.79 0.63 10.45
CA ALA A 116 15.13 1.64 11.29
C ALA A 116 15.27 1.37 12.81
N ARG A 117 15.97 0.32 13.23
CA ARG A 117 16.15 -0.07 14.65
C ARG A 117 14.84 -0.07 15.46
N LEU A 118 13.74 -0.48 14.81
CA LEU A 118 12.44 -0.58 15.48
C LEU A 118 12.53 -1.51 16.71
N PRO A 119 11.91 -1.14 17.81
CA PRO A 119 11.84 -2.01 18.99
C PRO A 119 11.34 -3.40 18.59
N ARG A 120 11.98 -4.45 19.11
CA ARG A 120 11.68 -5.84 18.75
C ARG A 120 10.20 -6.18 18.88
N LYS A 121 9.51 -5.64 19.89
CA LYS A 121 8.06 -5.84 20.15
C LYS A 121 7.22 -5.41 18.94
N PHE A 122 7.47 -4.23 18.37
CA PHE A 122 6.74 -3.72 17.18
C PHE A 122 7.07 -4.52 15.90
N ALA A 123 8.34 -4.84 15.69
CA ALA A 123 8.75 -5.58 14.50
C ALA A 123 8.11 -6.98 14.44
N TYR A 124 8.01 -7.68 15.58
CA TYR A 124 7.32 -8.96 15.65
C TYR A 124 5.81 -8.83 15.48
N GLY A 125 5.18 -7.81 16.08
CA GLY A 125 3.75 -7.56 15.90
C GLY A 125 3.36 -7.35 14.44
N ILE A 126 4.12 -6.53 13.72
CA ILE A 126 3.91 -6.28 12.29
C ILE A 126 4.14 -7.55 11.46
N LEU A 127 5.19 -8.32 11.75
CA LEU A 127 5.47 -9.58 11.07
C LEU A 127 4.34 -10.61 11.29
N CYS A 128 3.85 -10.72 12.53
CA CYS A 128 2.69 -11.55 12.85
C CYS A 128 1.44 -11.11 12.08
N ALA A 129 1.18 -9.80 11.99
CA ALA A 129 0.04 -9.27 11.23
C ALA A 129 0.11 -9.64 9.74
N PHE A 130 1.29 -9.56 9.11
CA PHE A 130 1.46 -9.99 7.72
C PHE A 130 1.27 -11.50 7.51
N ASN A 131 1.76 -12.32 8.43
CA ASN A 131 1.56 -13.76 8.37
C ASN A 131 0.09 -14.15 8.60
N LEU A 132 -0.68 -13.30 9.28
CA LEU A 132 -2.10 -13.53 9.53
C LEU A 132 -2.97 -13.31 8.26
N VAL A 133 -2.54 -12.46 7.33
CA VAL A 133 -3.32 -12.15 6.11
C VAL A 133 -3.71 -13.39 5.29
N PRO A 134 -2.79 -14.31 4.93
CA PRO A 134 -3.18 -15.54 4.21
C PRO A 134 -4.09 -16.44 5.05
N TYR A 135 -3.89 -16.47 6.37
CA TYR A 135 -4.73 -17.25 7.28
C TYR A 135 -6.17 -16.72 7.35
N ILE A 136 -6.35 -15.40 7.42
CA ILE A 136 -7.67 -14.74 7.37
C ILE A 136 -8.40 -15.12 6.07
N ARG A 137 -7.71 -15.17 4.94
CA ARG A 137 -8.33 -15.60 3.66
C ARG A 137 -8.83 -17.05 3.71
N GLN A 138 -8.05 -17.94 4.29
CA GLN A 138 -8.44 -19.36 4.43
C GLN A 138 -9.66 -19.48 5.34
N GLU A 139 -9.65 -18.79 6.47
CA GLU A 139 -10.75 -18.81 7.43
C GLU A 139 -12.04 -18.23 6.84
N TYR A 140 -11.96 -17.14 6.08
CA TYR A 140 -13.10 -16.59 5.37
C TYR A 140 -13.72 -17.61 4.41
N ASN A 141 -12.90 -18.33 3.65
CA ASN A 141 -13.37 -19.36 2.75
C ASN A 141 -14.01 -20.53 3.51
N SER A 142 -13.41 -20.95 4.62
CA SER A 142 -13.95 -22.03 5.48
C SER A 142 -15.29 -21.64 6.11
N ALA A 143 -15.40 -20.42 6.64
CA ALA A 143 -16.66 -19.89 7.19
C ALA A 143 -17.74 -19.78 6.12
N ARG A 144 -17.37 -19.37 4.89
CA ARG A 144 -18.29 -19.31 3.76
C ARG A 144 -18.80 -20.71 3.35
N LEU A 145 -17.91 -21.70 3.30
CA LEU A 145 -18.27 -23.08 3.00
C LEU A 145 -19.18 -23.67 4.08
N ALA A 146 -18.87 -23.44 5.35
CA ALA A 146 -19.70 -23.91 6.46
C ALA A 146 -21.14 -23.33 6.40
N LEU A 147 -21.28 -22.05 6.03
CA LEU A 147 -22.59 -21.43 5.83
C LEU A 147 -23.33 -21.98 4.61
N ALA A 148 -22.59 -22.28 3.52
CA ALA A 148 -23.18 -22.88 2.33
C ALA A 148 -23.74 -24.28 2.58
N VAL A 149 -23.05 -25.11 3.39
CA VAL A 149 -23.52 -26.45 3.80
C VAL A 149 -24.81 -26.32 4.65
N ARG A 150 -24.97 -25.24 5.43
CA ARG A 150 -26.19 -24.94 6.18
C ARG A 150 -27.33 -24.35 5.32
N GLY A 151 -27.20 -24.34 4.00
CA GLY A 151 -28.19 -23.82 3.06
C GLY A 151 -28.30 -22.30 3.01
N VAL A 152 -27.40 -21.57 3.69
CA VAL A 152 -27.39 -20.12 3.68
C VAL A 152 -26.63 -19.61 2.45
N ARG A 153 -27.33 -18.97 1.51
CA ARG A 153 -26.68 -18.29 0.36
C ARG A 153 -25.87 -17.09 0.84
N VAL A 154 -24.55 -17.20 0.73
CA VAL A 154 -23.60 -16.14 1.11
C VAL A 154 -23.18 -15.38 -0.15
N ARG A 155 -23.58 -14.09 -0.25
CA ARG A 155 -23.04 -13.17 -1.27
C ARG A 155 -21.58 -12.83 -0.96
N VAL A 156 -20.82 -12.39 -1.98
CA VAL A 156 -19.38 -12.10 -1.88
C VAL A 156 -19.07 -11.05 -0.78
N PHE A 157 -20.00 -10.15 -0.45
CA PHE A 157 -19.90 -9.15 0.62
C PHE A 157 -20.87 -9.38 1.78
N SER A 158 -21.11 -10.64 2.15
CA SER A 158 -21.97 -10.92 3.31
C SER A 158 -21.23 -10.67 4.62
N LEU A 159 -21.88 -9.99 5.56
CA LEU A 159 -21.35 -9.77 6.92
C LEU A 159 -21.36 -11.04 7.80
N LYS A 160 -22.16 -12.06 7.42
CA LYS A 160 -22.31 -13.29 8.22
C LYS A 160 -20.99 -14.05 8.44
N PRO A 161 -20.14 -14.33 7.41
CA PRO A 161 -18.85 -14.96 7.64
C PRO A 161 -17.88 -14.06 8.41
N LEU A 162 -18.00 -12.71 8.31
CA LEU A 162 -17.15 -11.77 9.03
C LEU A 162 -17.35 -11.85 10.54
N PHE A 163 -18.58 -12.06 11.01
CA PHE A 163 -18.84 -12.21 12.44
C PHE A 163 -18.14 -13.44 13.03
N SER A 164 -18.21 -14.59 12.33
CA SER A 164 -17.48 -15.79 12.72
C SER A 164 -15.97 -15.57 12.76
N MET A 165 -15.44 -14.85 11.78
CA MET A 165 -14.01 -14.50 11.74
C MET A 165 -13.59 -13.58 12.87
N LEU A 166 -14.44 -12.59 13.26
CA LEU A 166 -14.16 -11.71 14.39
C LEU A 166 -14.02 -12.50 15.70
N VAL A 167 -14.94 -13.42 15.97
CA VAL A 167 -14.86 -14.28 17.16
C VAL A 167 -13.59 -15.13 17.15
N ASN A 168 -13.25 -15.71 16.02
CA ASN A 168 -12.02 -16.50 15.88
C ASN A 168 -10.76 -15.65 16.03
N SER A 169 -10.77 -14.41 15.52
CA SER A 169 -9.60 -13.52 15.63
C SER A 169 -9.29 -13.12 17.08
N VAL A 170 -10.32 -12.96 17.92
CA VAL A 170 -10.13 -12.75 19.37
C VAL A 170 -9.46 -13.97 20.00
N ARG A 171 -9.95 -15.17 19.69
CA ARG A 171 -9.33 -16.42 20.20
C ARG A 171 -7.89 -16.57 19.74
N TRP A 172 -7.54 -16.22 18.52
CA TRP A 172 -6.17 -16.24 18.04
C TRP A 172 -5.28 -15.21 18.72
N SER A 173 -5.82 -14.03 19.00
CA SER A 173 -5.13 -13.00 19.77
C SER A 173 -4.73 -13.50 21.16
N GLU A 174 -5.62 -14.21 21.85
CA GLU A 174 -5.35 -14.82 23.15
C GLU A 174 -4.27 -15.91 23.05
N MET A 175 -4.39 -16.82 22.07
CA MET A 175 -3.37 -17.86 21.86
C MET A 175 -2.01 -17.27 21.48
N LEU A 176 -1.97 -16.23 20.69
CA LEU A 176 -0.74 -15.54 20.30
C LEU A 176 -0.10 -14.87 21.53
N SER A 177 -0.90 -14.19 22.37
CA SER A 177 -0.43 -13.59 23.62
C SER A 177 0.19 -14.62 24.54
N MET A 178 -0.46 -15.76 24.77
CA MET A 178 0.08 -16.86 25.55
C MET A 178 1.38 -17.41 24.97
N ALA A 179 1.46 -17.57 23.66
CA ALA A 179 2.67 -18.04 22.98
C ALA A 179 3.82 -17.03 23.08
N MET A 180 3.54 -15.74 23.06
CA MET A 180 4.54 -14.69 23.26
C MET A 180 5.04 -14.67 24.70
N GLN A 181 4.15 -14.76 25.68
CA GLN A 181 4.51 -14.86 27.09
C GLN A 181 5.40 -16.08 27.39
N SER A 182 5.08 -17.24 26.81
CA SER A 182 5.90 -18.46 26.97
C SER A 182 7.31 -18.33 26.40
N LYS A 183 7.51 -17.43 25.43
CA LYS A 183 8.83 -17.10 24.84
C LYS A 183 9.55 -15.94 25.55
N GLY A 184 9.05 -15.50 26.71
CA GLY A 184 9.71 -14.47 27.52
C GLY A 184 9.43 -13.03 27.10
N PHE A 185 8.41 -12.78 26.26
CA PHE A 185 7.93 -11.42 26.03
C PHE A 185 7.03 -10.99 27.20
N HIS A 186 7.67 -10.58 28.30
CA HIS A 186 6.94 -10.00 29.42
C HIS A 186 6.68 -8.52 29.16
N GLU A 187 5.53 -8.03 29.59
CA GLU A 187 5.25 -6.60 29.65
C GLU A 187 6.14 -5.99 30.74
N GLU A 188 7.13 -5.19 30.35
CA GLU A 188 7.77 -4.18 31.18
C GLU A 188 7.08 -2.84 30.93
#